data_001afe3b65d13ef0155a657b7116ef83
#
_entry.id   001afe3b65d13ef0155a657b7116ef83
#
_cell.length_a   1.000
_cell.length_b   1.000
_cell.length_c   1.000
_cell.angle_alpha   90.00
_cell.angle_beta   90.00
_cell.angle_gamma   90.00
#
_symmetry.space_group_name_H-M   'P 1'
#
loop_
_entity.id
_entity.type
_entity.pdbx_description
1 polymer ?
#
loop_
_entity_poly.entity_id
_entity_poly.type
_entity_poly.pdbx_seq_one_letter_code
_entity_poly.pdbx_strand_id
1 'polypeptide(L)'
;MRNLKTGENVLLGNGYQPCFSPDGQRIAYVKYSSDAKSTSIWIMNIDGSEQVQLTDAKKGFALNPRWSPDGTRLIFQSSKKDKKDADLYVIDVDGNNLTQLTINKSYDGQPYWTTDGYIYFVSDRGNDAGNYQIWRFKYE
;
A
#
# COMPACT_ATOMS: atom_id res chain seq x y z
N MET A 1 16.13 -4.82 -10.23
CA MET A 1 16.16 -6.31 -10.17
C MET A 1 17.46 -6.76 -10.77
N ARG A 2 18.25 -7.60 -10.06
CA ARG A 2 19.47 -8.16 -10.66
C ARG A 2 19.07 -9.28 -11.60
N ASN A 3 19.39 -9.14 -12.89
CA ASN A 3 19.26 -10.27 -13.81
C ASN A 3 20.34 -11.28 -13.47
N LEU A 4 19.98 -12.37 -12.83
CA LEU A 4 20.92 -13.43 -12.40
C LEU A 4 21.66 -14.09 -13.58
N LYS A 5 21.14 -13.96 -14.80
CA LYS A 5 21.78 -14.48 -16.03
C LYS A 5 22.77 -13.49 -16.64
N THR A 6 22.52 -12.18 -16.55
CA THR A 6 23.36 -11.13 -17.15
C THR A 6 24.15 -10.32 -16.11
N GLY A 7 23.79 -10.42 -14.83
CA GLY A 7 24.37 -9.59 -13.76
C GLY A 7 23.99 -8.12 -13.81
N GLU A 8 23.05 -7.75 -14.66
CA GLU A 8 22.62 -6.38 -14.91
C GLU A 8 21.62 -5.91 -13.86
N ASN A 9 21.84 -4.71 -13.30
CA ASN A 9 20.90 -4.03 -12.43
C ASN A 9 20.28 -2.86 -13.20
N VAL A 10 18.96 -2.80 -13.23
CA VAL A 10 18.22 -1.72 -13.87
C VAL A 10 17.50 -0.90 -12.79
N LEU A 11 17.75 0.42 -12.78
CA LEU A 11 17.02 1.36 -11.94
C LEU A 11 15.70 1.73 -12.62
N LEU A 12 14.57 1.37 -12.01
CA LEU A 12 13.22 1.67 -12.51
C LEU A 12 12.70 3.02 -12.02
N GLY A 13 13.13 3.45 -10.83
CA GLY A 13 12.69 4.71 -10.22
C GLY A 13 13.03 4.79 -8.74
N ASN A 14 12.74 5.95 -8.14
CA ASN A 14 12.90 6.17 -6.70
C ASN A 14 11.64 5.75 -5.94
N GLY A 15 11.79 4.95 -4.90
CA GLY A 15 10.67 4.52 -4.06
C GLY A 15 11.03 3.31 -3.20
N TYR A 16 10.07 2.85 -2.42
CA TYR A 16 10.22 1.70 -1.54
C TYR A 16 8.89 0.94 -1.40
N GLN A 17 8.90 -0.21 -0.72
CA GLN A 17 7.76 -1.12 -0.55
C GLN A 17 7.09 -1.51 -1.89
N PRO A 18 7.85 -2.01 -2.88
CA PRO A 18 7.27 -2.41 -4.16
C PRO A 18 6.38 -3.65 -4.00
N CYS A 19 5.28 -3.67 -4.75
CA CYS A 19 4.36 -4.79 -4.83
C CYS A 19 3.88 -5.00 -6.26
N PHE A 20 4.09 -6.18 -6.83
CA PHE A 20 3.66 -6.51 -8.19
C PHE A 20 2.15 -6.71 -8.28
N SER A 21 1.56 -6.25 -9.38
CA SER A 21 0.19 -6.62 -9.75
C SER A 21 0.07 -8.13 -10.01
N PRO A 22 -1.13 -8.72 -9.86
CA PRO A 22 -1.32 -10.16 -10.07
C PRO A 22 -0.90 -10.67 -11.44
N ASP A 23 -1.05 -9.83 -12.48
CA ASP A 23 -0.61 -10.11 -13.85
C ASP A 23 0.89 -9.89 -14.10
N GLY A 24 1.61 -9.35 -13.10
CA GLY A 24 3.04 -9.06 -13.18
C GLY A 24 3.42 -7.89 -14.10
N GLN A 25 2.46 -7.10 -14.61
CA GLN A 25 2.72 -6.04 -15.58
C GLN A 25 2.96 -4.67 -14.94
N ARG A 26 2.53 -4.48 -13.67
CA ARG A 26 2.63 -3.21 -12.95
C ARG A 26 3.25 -3.39 -11.57
N ILE A 27 3.79 -2.30 -11.05
CA ILE A 27 4.36 -2.22 -9.70
C ILE A 27 3.68 -1.08 -8.96
N ALA A 28 3.05 -1.36 -7.82
CA ALA A 28 2.65 -0.35 -6.85
C ALA A 28 3.81 -0.12 -5.88
N TYR A 29 4.08 1.12 -5.50
CA TYR A 29 5.20 1.46 -4.63
C TYR A 29 4.95 2.78 -3.91
N VAL A 30 5.79 3.11 -2.94
CA VAL A 30 5.66 4.31 -2.11
C VAL A 30 6.76 5.29 -2.45
N LYS A 31 6.42 6.58 -2.52
CA LYS A 31 7.38 7.70 -2.58
C LYS A 31 7.20 8.65 -1.40
N TYR A 32 8.30 9.21 -0.91
CA TYR A 32 8.27 10.38 -0.05
C TYR A 32 7.89 11.63 -0.84
N SER A 33 7.20 12.56 -0.16
CA SER A 33 7.10 13.95 -0.63
C SER A 33 8.48 14.59 -0.70
N SER A 34 8.62 15.67 -1.47
CA SER A 34 9.90 16.39 -1.62
C SER A 34 10.48 16.90 -0.31
N ASP A 35 9.63 17.20 0.68
CA ASP A 35 10.03 17.62 2.04
C ASP A 35 10.19 16.45 3.03
N ALA A 36 10.03 15.21 2.56
CA ALA A 36 10.08 13.97 3.33
C ALA A 36 9.10 13.88 4.53
N LYS A 37 8.05 14.72 4.53
CA LYS A 37 7.07 14.80 5.64
C LYS A 37 5.79 13.99 5.41
N SER A 38 5.67 13.34 4.27
CA SER A 38 4.52 12.51 3.91
C SER A 38 4.91 11.50 2.84
N THR A 39 4.01 10.56 2.58
CA THR A 39 4.21 9.55 1.54
C THR A 39 2.97 9.40 0.69
N SER A 40 3.16 8.96 -0.53
CA SER A 40 2.10 8.64 -1.47
C SER A 40 2.35 7.31 -2.18
N ILE A 41 1.28 6.66 -2.58
CA ILE A 41 1.32 5.45 -3.39
C ILE A 41 1.34 5.84 -4.86
N TRP A 42 2.19 5.18 -5.60
CA TRP A 42 2.40 5.32 -7.03
C TRP A 42 2.25 3.96 -7.71
N ILE A 43 1.91 3.98 -8.98
CA ILE A 43 1.93 2.82 -9.87
C ILE A 43 2.84 3.14 -11.05
N MET A 44 3.55 2.13 -11.55
CA MET A 44 4.32 2.18 -12.79
C MET A 44 4.22 0.84 -13.52
N ASN A 45 4.55 0.84 -14.80
CA ASN A 45 4.77 -0.39 -15.56
C ASN A 45 6.02 -1.13 -15.07
N ILE A 46 6.11 -2.41 -15.35
CA ILE A 46 7.25 -3.25 -14.93
C ILE A 46 8.60 -2.78 -15.49
N ASP A 47 8.61 -2.04 -16.58
CA ASP A 47 9.81 -1.44 -17.18
C ASP A 47 10.18 -0.07 -16.59
N GLY A 48 9.40 0.44 -15.64
CA GLY A 48 9.57 1.75 -14.98
C GLY A 48 8.88 2.92 -15.70
N SER A 49 8.20 2.68 -16.82
CA SER A 49 7.42 3.69 -17.55
C SER A 49 6.08 3.97 -16.85
N GLU A 50 5.37 5.00 -17.35
CA GLU A 50 4.02 5.39 -16.93
C GLU A 50 3.85 5.53 -15.40
N GLN A 51 4.75 6.26 -14.75
CA GLN A 51 4.68 6.51 -13.31
C GLN A 51 3.54 7.48 -12.97
N VAL A 52 2.52 6.99 -12.26
CA VAL A 52 1.32 7.74 -11.88
C VAL A 52 1.17 7.75 -10.37
N GLN A 53 0.93 8.94 -9.80
CA GLN A 53 0.60 9.10 -8.38
C GLN A 53 -0.87 8.74 -8.16
N LEU A 54 -1.12 7.84 -7.20
CA LEU A 54 -2.47 7.36 -6.89
C LEU A 54 -3.08 8.05 -5.67
N THR A 55 -2.28 8.34 -4.65
CA THR A 55 -2.77 8.97 -3.41
C THR A 55 -2.14 10.34 -3.19
N ASP A 56 -2.91 11.26 -2.57
CA ASP A 56 -2.44 12.62 -2.27
C ASP A 56 -1.49 12.63 -1.06
N ALA A 57 -0.24 13.01 -1.30
CA ALA A 57 0.79 13.15 -0.26
C ALA A 57 0.46 14.20 0.82
N LYS A 58 -0.46 15.15 0.57
CA LYS A 58 -0.87 16.16 1.55
C LYS A 58 -1.66 15.60 2.71
N LYS A 59 -2.27 14.42 2.54
CA LYS A 59 -3.14 13.78 3.52
C LYS A 59 -2.42 13.00 4.62
N GLY A 60 -1.08 12.87 4.56
CA GLY A 60 -0.28 12.17 5.56
C GLY A 60 0.58 11.06 4.97
N PHE A 61 0.60 9.90 5.61
CA PHE A 61 1.39 8.75 5.17
C PHE A 61 0.49 7.67 4.58
N ALA A 62 0.79 7.25 3.36
CA ALA A 62 0.20 6.08 2.71
C ALA A 62 1.31 5.06 2.48
N LEU A 63 1.16 3.85 3.02
CA LEU A 63 2.20 2.84 3.13
C LEU A 63 1.66 1.42 2.85
N ASN A 64 2.56 0.49 2.58
CA ASN A 64 2.28 -0.94 2.44
C ASN A 64 1.17 -1.24 1.42
N PRO A 65 1.27 -0.77 0.17
CA PRO A 65 0.27 -1.10 -0.85
C PRO A 65 0.26 -2.59 -1.15
N ARG A 66 -0.95 -3.15 -1.38
CA ARG A 66 -1.16 -4.50 -1.87
C ARG A 66 -2.28 -4.50 -2.91
N TRP A 67 -2.09 -5.25 -3.96
CA TRP A 67 -3.09 -5.40 -5.01
C TRP A 67 -4.25 -6.29 -4.55
N SER A 68 -5.46 -5.97 -5.03
CA SER A 68 -6.56 -6.92 -5.03
C SER A 68 -6.24 -8.09 -5.98
N PRO A 69 -6.78 -9.30 -5.74
CA PRO A 69 -6.49 -10.47 -6.57
C PRO A 69 -6.84 -10.30 -8.05
N ASP A 70 -7.82 -9.45 -8.37
CA ASP A 70 -8.24 -9.10 -9.73
C ASP A 70 -7.41 -7.98 -10.38
N GLY A 71 -6.49 -7.36 -9.63
CA GLY A 71 -5.63 -6.29 -10.12
C GLY A 71 -6.32 -4.95 -10.39
N THR A 72 -7.56 -4.77 -9.94
CA THR A 72 -8.35 -3.54 -10.17
C THR A 72 -8.22 -2.51 -9.06
N ARG A 73 -7.79 -2.92 -7.86
CA ARG A 73 -7.71 -2.09 -6.66
C ARG A 73 -6.41 -2.29 -5.89
N LEU A 74 -6.09 -1.30 -5.05
CA LEU A 74 -5.05 -1.40 -4.04
C LEU A 74 -5.66 -1.21 -2.65
N ILE A 75 -5.24 -2.05 -1.70
CA ILE A 75 -5.40 -1.81 -0.28
C ILE A 75 -4.08 -1.27 0.29
N PHE A 76 -4.16 -0.34 1.23
CA PHE A 76 -2.99 0.25 1.88
C PHE A 76 -3.35 0.76 3.28
N GLN A 77 -2.34 1.00 4.10
CA GLN A 77 -2.53 1.71 5.36
C GLN A 77 -2.29 3.21 5.17
N SER A 78 -3.06 4.03 5.89
CA SER A 78 -2.85 5.47 5.91
C SER A 78 -2.99 6.02 7.34
N SER A 79 -2.12 6.99 7.67
CA SER A 79 -2.15 7.73 8.93
C SER A 79 -2.02 9.22 8.68
N LYS A 80 -2.62 10.05 9.55
CA LYS A 80 -2.42 11.50 9.55
C LYS A 80 -1.03 11.82 10.11
N LYS A 81 -0.46 12.98 9.71
CA LYS A 81 0.91 13.39 10.08
C LYS A 81 1.23 13.34 11.57
N ASP A 82 0.24 13.60 12.42
CA ASP A 82 0.42 13.73 13.87
C ASP A 82 -0.21 12.56 14.65
N LYS A 83 -0.59 11.48 14.00
CA LYS A 83 -1.24 10.33 14.64
C LYS A 83 -0.38 9.08 14.56
N LYS A 84 -0.35 8.33 15.68
CA LYS A 84 0.27 7.00 15.75
C LYS A 84 -0.64 5.89 15.21
N ASP A 85 -1.94 6.16 15.15
CA ASP A 85 -2.95 5.27 14.61
C ASP A 85 -2.93 5.32 13.07
N ALA A 86 -3.11 4.19 12.45
CA ALA A 86 -3.30 4.03 11.02
C ALA A 86 -4.56 3.22 10.75
N ASP A 87 -5.22 3.53 9.65
CA ASP A 87 -6.39 2.79 9.17
C ASP A 87 -6.12 2.19 7.79
N LEU A 88 -6.90 1.17 7.44
CA LEU A 88 -6.89 0.56 6.13
C LEU A 88 -7.81 1.30 5.17
N TYR A 89 -7.32 1.49 3.96
CA TYR A 89 -8.03 2.11 2.84
C TYR A 89 -7.93 1.26 1.60
N VAL A 90 -8.94 1.35 0.75
CA VAL A 90 -8.93 0.78 -0.60
C VAL A 90 -9.14 1.89 -1.62
N ILE A 91 -8.51 1.78 -2.78
CA ILE A 91 -8.62 2.72 -3.89
C ILE A 91 -8.58 1.95 -5.22
N ASP A 92 -9.33 2.39 -6.21
CA ASP A 92 -9.23 1.84 -7.57
C ASP A 92 -7.90 2.27 -8.22
N VAL A 93 -7.39 1.47 -9.13
CA VAL A 93 -6.09 1.74 -9.79
C VAL A 93 -6.10 2.97 -10.70
N ASP A 94 -7.25 3.54 -10.99
CA ASP A 94 -7.43 4.82 -11.67
C ASP A 94 -7.45 6.03 -10.71
N GLY A 95 -7.34 5.80 -9.40
CA GLY A 95 -7.34 6.84 -8.36
C GLY A 95 -8.73 7.22 -7.84
N ASN A 96 -9.79 6.58 -8.33
CA ASN A 96 -11.16 6.81 -7.88
C ASN A 96 -11.56 5.91 -6.69
N ASN A 97 -12.76 6.13 -6.15
CA ASN A 97 -13.42 5.30 -5.15
C ASN A 97 -12.59 5.03 -3.88
N LEU A 98 -11.83 6.02 -3.42
CA LEU A 98 -11.09 5.92 -2.15
C LEU A 98 -12.07 5.68 -0.99
N THR A 99 -11.94 4.53 -0.34
CA THR A 99 -12.80 4.10 0.76
C THR A 99 -11.98 3.70 1.97
N GLN A 100 -12.36 4.21 3.15
CA GLN A 100 -11.79 3.79 4.44
C GLN A 100 -12.45 2.50 4.91
N LEU A 101 -11.66 1.48 5.24
CA LEU A 101 -12.16 0.16 5.64
C LEU A 101 -12.18 -0.03 7.17
N THR A 102 -11.25 0.59 7.88
CA THR A 102 -11.22 0.52 9.35
C THR A 102 -11.29 1.92 9.95
N ILE A 103 -12.02 2.06 11.05
CA ILE A 103 -12.25 3.34 11.75
C ILE A 103 -12.15 3.08 13.24
N ASN A 104 -10.99 3.28 13.84
CA ASN A 104 -10.78 3.12 15.28
C ASN A 104 -9.55 3.91 15.74
N LYS A 105 -9.22 3.86 17.03
CA LYS A 105 -8.03 4.52 17.59
C LYS A 105 -6.79 3.62 17.64
N SER A 106 -6.88 2.44 17.02
CA SER A 106 -5.79 1.47 16.97
C SER A 106 -4.96 1.69 15.73
N TYR A 107 -3.76 1.13 15.71
CA TYR A 107 -3.00 0.96 14.51
C TYR A 107 -3.53 -0.24 13.74
N ASP A 108 -4.01 -0.04 12.52
CA ASP A 108 -4.36 -1.08 11.56
C ASP A 108 -3.45 -0.93 10.34
N GLY A 109 -2.62 -1.94 10.09
CA GLY A 109 -1.61 -1.82 9.03
C GLY A 109 -1.14 -3.14 8.44
N GLN A 110 -0.19 -3.04 7.52
CA GLN A 110 0.40 -4.18 6.80
C GLN A 110 -0.66 -5.10 6.17
N PRO A 111 -1.62 -4.57 5.39
CA PRO A 111 -2.69 -5.37 4.85
C PRO A 111 -2.19 -6.38 3.83
N TYR A 112 -2.90 -7.48 3.70
CA TYR A 112 -2.74 -8.47 2.65
C TYR A 112 -4.11 -8.94 2.16
N TRP A 113 -4.33 -8.94 0.84
CA TRP A 113 -5.58 -9.34 0.22
C TRP A 113 -5.44 -10.72 -0.40
N THR A 114 -6.27 -11.66 0.04
CA THR A 114 -6.23 -13.06 -0.42
C THR A 114 -7.23 -13.31 -1.55
N THR A 115 -6.99 -14.36 -2.33
CA THR A 115 -7.85 -14.74 -3.47
C THR A 115 -9.24 -15.20 -3.08
N ASP A 116 -9.45 -15.63 -1.83
CA ASP A 116 -10.75 -16.01 -1.27
C ASP A 116 -11.54 -14.82 -0.68
N GLY A 117 -11.04 -13.58 -0.90
CA GLY A 117 -11.71 -12.33 -0.55
C GLY A 117 -11.50 -11.87 0.89
N TYR A 118 -10.56 -12.47 1.64
CA TYR A 118 -10.21 -11.96 2.96
C TYR A 118 -9.10 -10.92 2.89
N ILE A 119 -9.21 -9.94 3.79
CA ILE A 119 -8.15 -8.98 4.09
C ILE A 119 -7.59 -9.34 5.46
N TYR A 120 -6.30 -9.68 5.49
CA TYR A 120 -5.52 -9.89 6.72
C TYR A 120 -4.73 -8.62 7.02
N PHE A 121 -4.57 -8.28 8.28
CA PHE A 121 -3.84 -7.10 8.71
C PHE A 121 -3.35 -7.24 10.14
N VAL A 122 -2.43 -6.37 10.53
CA VAL A 122 -1.89 -6.27 11.88
C VAL A 122 -2.60 -5.14 12.61
N SER A 123 -3.02 -5.38 13.86
CA SER A 123 -3.68 -4.37 14.71
C SER A 123 -3.34 -4.55 16.17
N ASP A 124 -3.26 -3.44 16.91
CA ASP A 124 -3.15 -3.41 18.37
C ASP A 124 -4.50 -3.18 19.06
N ARG A 125 -5.63 -3.34 18.32
CA ARG A 125 -6.99 -3.20 18.87
C ARG A 125 -7.25 -4.14 20.04
N GLY A 126 -7.83 -3.60 21.11
CA GLY A 126 -8.13 -4.37 22.32
C GLY A 126 -6.92 -4.67 23.19
N ASN A 127 -5.75 -4.14 22.88
CA ASN A 127 -4.50 -4.29 23.61
C ASN A 127 -3.85 -2.93 23.91
N ASP A 128 -2.76 -2.97 24.67
CA ASP A 128 -1.89 -1.80 24.81
C ASP A 128 -1.23 -1.45 23.47
N ALA A 129 -1.01 -0.17 23.23
CA ALA A 129 -0.41 0.33 22.00
C ALA A 129 0.92 -0.37 21.70
N GLY A 130 1.03 -0.92 20.48
CA GLY A 130 2.20 -1.66 20.04
C GLY A 130 2.19 -3.17 20.35
N ASN A 131 1.15 -3.69 21.00
CA ASN A 131 0.95 -5.13 21.19
C ASN A 131 0.10 -5.68 20.05
N TYR A 132 0.72 -5.99 18.93
CA TYR A 132 0.07 -6.32 17.66
C TYR A 132 -0.40 -7.77 17.60
N GLN A 133 -1.58 -7.96 16.99
CA GLN A 133 -2.18 -9.24 16.64
C GLN A 133 -2.58 -9.27 15.17
N ILE A 134 -2.75 -10.47 14.62
CA ILE A 134 -3.21 -10.66 13.23
C ILE A 134 -4.73 -10.77 13.24
N TRP A 135 -5.37 -9.93 12.43
CA TRP A 135 -6.81 -9.85 12.23
C TRP A 135 -7.19 -10.10 10.79
N ARG A 136 -8.43 -10.49 10.55
CA ARG A 136 -8.99 -10.57 9.21
C ARG A 136 -10.46 -10.17 9.18
N PHE A 137 -10.90 -9.70 8.02
CA PHE A 137 -12.31 -9.58 7.68
C PHE A 137 -12.51 -9.97 6.21
N LYS A 138 -13.75 -10.33 5.84
CA LYS A 138 -14.11 -10.57 4.46
C LYS A 138 -14.48 -9.25 3.79
N TYR A 139 -13.91 -8.99 2.63
CA TYR A 139 -14.26 -7.85 1.79
C TYR A 139 -15.26 -8.33 0.72
N GLU A 140 -16.46 -7.73 0.71
CA GLU A 140 -17.55 -8.04 -0.23
C GLU A 140 -17.62 -7.03 -1.35
#